data_c9447a05649305e719e109d7f05bec2d
#
_entry.id   c9447a05649305e719e109d7f05bec2d
#
_cell.length_a   1.000
_cell.length_b   1.000
_cell.length_c   1.000
_cell.angle_alpha   90.00
_cell.angle_beta   90.00
_cell.angle_gamma   90.00
#
_symmetry.space_group_name_H-M   'P 1'
#
loop_
_entity.id
_entity.type
_entity.pdbx_description
1 polymer ?
#
loop_
_entity_poly.entity_id
_entity_poly.type
_entity_poly.pdbx_seq_one_letter_code
_entity_poly.pdbx_strand_id
1 'polypeptide(L)'
;LTHSLTVSSIARSMGKKIGLYLEEKPEENFGRKQTEQLQALLQTVGLVHDLGNPPFGHYGEAVIGNWFSKWFLEDGSAYASSLTDQQIEEFKHYDGNVQNLRIVSKLQTMNDRYGANFTYGTMACLIKYPWNVLDSSASKGKYGYFESEADLIRNIYSKTGICDHVRHPATFIMEAADDITYIGDDIEDGAKKGYIPWEQAYRELRKKFSLTHSELFKSCDEYEQKIKSDLEPADKLAAKVRYFRNVVQGYLIQLAVDTFKKDYGNIMTGKRPAKQDLLSSDEAFVEALKGITHEYCFSCREVLALEVVGHHVISGLLDTFVPALVSTDADFSSPKSYVGKLYYLISSNFKYIAKQNYSEDDSSIKSIKKVEDFTLHDKLRLIVDFISGMTDSYAMGLYQELTGIKLHYH
;
A
#
# COMPACT_ATOMS: atom_id res chain seq x y z
N LEU A 1 1.57 -3.68 10.91
CA LEU A 1 1.92 -5.10 11.07
C LEU A 1 0.70 -5.99 11.34
N THR A 2 -0.18 -5.63 12.30
CA THR A 2 -1.40 -6.42 12.61
C THR A 2 -2.32 -6.51 11.39
N HIS A 3 -2.58 -5.38 10.72
CA HIS A 3 -3.32 -5.33 9.46
C HIS A 3 -2.74 -6.30 8.41
N SER A 4 -1.45 -6.18 8.09
CA SER A 4 -0.79 -7.04 7.09
C SER A 4 -0.88 -8.55 7.44
N LEU A 5 -0.81 -8.89 8.74
CA LEU A 5 -1.00 -10.28 9.18
C LEU A 5 -2.44 -10.76 8.96
N THR A 6 -3.44 -9.91 9.20
CA THR A 6 -4.86 -10.22 8.95
C THR A 6 -5.12 -10.37 7.46
N VAL A 7 -4.66 -9.42 6.62
CA VAL A 7 -4.75 -9.50 5.15
C VAL A 7 -4.11 -10.79 4.64
N SER A 8 -2.91 -11.09 5.10
CA SER A 8 -2.17 -12.32 4.76
C SER A 8 -2.96 -13.59 5.08
N SER A 9 -3.60 -13.63 6.25
CA SER A 9 -4.42 -14.77 6.69
C SER A 9 -5.70 -14.93 5.85
N ILE A 10 -6.41 -13.83 5.60
CA ILE A 10 -7.62 -13.80 4.76
C ILE A 10 -7.28 -14.19 3.33
N ALA A 11 -6.25 -13.58 2.72
CA ALA A 11 -5.81 -13.88 1.36
C ALA A 11 -5.44 -15.36 1.19
N ARG A 12 -4.70 -15.93 2.16
CA ARG A 12 -4.40 -17.37 2.20
C ARG A 12 -5.65 -18.23 2.24
N SER A 13 -6.64 -17.85 3.09
CA SER A 13 -7.92 -18.57 3.20
C SER A 13 -8.73 -18.54 1.90
N MET A 14 -8.79 -17.36 1.25
CA MET A 14 -9.42 -17.22 -0.06
C MET A 14 -8.69 -18.05 -1.12
N GLY A 15 -7.36 -18.03 -1.12
CA GLY A 15 -6.53 -18.86 -1.99
C GLY A 15 -6.82 -20.35 -1.85
N LYS A 16 -7.06 -20.83 -0.62
CA LYS A 16 -7.49 -22.21 -0.38
C LYS A 16 -8.84 -22.53 -1.04
N LYS A 17 -9.85 -21.66 -0.82
CA LYS A 17 -11.20 -21.85 -1.38
C LYS A 17 -11.21 -21.85 -2.91
N ILE A 18 -10.42 -20.94 -3.52
CA ILE A 18 -10.27 -20.85 -4.97
C ILE A 18 -9.46 -22.04 -5.51
N GLY A 19 -8.39 -22.44 -4.84
CA GLY A 19 -7.59 -23.60 -5.22
C GLY A 19 -8.41 -24.88 -5.24
N LEU A 20 -9.23 -25.14 -4.22
CA LEU A 20 -10.12 -26.29 -4.18
C LEU A 20 -11.15 -26.28 -5.34
N TYR A 21 -11.68 -25.10 -5.68
CA TYR A 21 -12.54 -24.96 -6.87
C TYR A 21 -11.81 -25.28 -8.16
N LEU A 22 -10.53 -24.91 -8.29
CA LEU A 22 -9.74 -25.22 -9.50
C LEU A 22 -9.34 -26.69 -9.56
N GLU A 23 -9.14 -27.36 -8.42
CA GLU A 23 -8.91 -28.82 -8.38
C GLU A 23 -10.08 -29.62 -8.95
N GLU A 24 -11.31 -29.09 -8.87
CA GLU A 24 -12.53 -29.72 -9.43
C GLU A 24 -12.65 -29.51 -10.96
N LYS A 25 -11.73 -28.77 -11.58
CA LYS A 25 -11.71 -28.47 -13.02
C LYS A 25 -10.57 -29.21 -13.73
N PRO A 26 -10.81 -30.38 -14.31
CA PRO A 26 -9.76 -31.16 -14.97
C PRO A 26 -9.01 -30.42 -16.07
N GLU A 27 -9.70 -29.52 -16.79
CA GLU A 27 -9.17 -28.71 -17.88
C GLU A 27 -8.05 -27.73 -17.41
N GLU A 28 -8.04 -27.36 -16.13
CA GLU A 28 -7.06 -26.41 -15.58
C GLU A 28 -5.75 -27.09 -15.17
N ASN A 29 -5.71 -28.43 -15.14
CA ASN A 29 -4.57 -29.21 -14.65
C ASN A 29 -4.01 -28.67 -13.31
N PHE A 30 -4.94 -28.29 -12.42
CA PHE A 30 -4.68 -27.65 -11.12
C PHE A 30 -4.90 -28.67 -10.00
N GLY A 31 -3.87 -29.00 -9.25
CA GLY A 31 -3.97 -29.99 -8.20
C GLY A 31 -3.57 -29.40 -6.83
N ARG A 32 -3.55 -30.26 -5.83
CA ARG A 32 -3.24 -29.88 -4.44
C ARG A 32 -1.96 -29.07 -4.29
N LYS A 33 -0.91 -29.41 -5.04
CA LYS A 33 0.38 -28.68 -4.97
C LYS A 33 0.19 -27.23 -5.42
N GLN A 34 -0.56 -26.97 -6.47
CA GLN A 34 -0.85 -25.64 -6.98
C GLN A 34 -1.74 -24.87 -6.01
N THR A 35 -2.69 -25.54 -5.34
CA THR A 35 -3.48 -24.93 -4.24
C THR A 35 -2.59 -24.47 -3.10
N GLU A 36 -1.62 -25.29 -2.67
CA GLU A 36 -0.67 -24.92 -1.62
C GLU A 36 0.23 -23.74 -2.05
N GLN A 37 0.66 -23.72 -3.32
CA GLN A 37 1.43 -22.62 -3.90
C GLN A 37 0.63 -21.33 -3.99
N LEU A 38 -0.64 -21.38 -4.42
CA LEU A 38 -1.52 -20.21 -4.45
C LEU A 38 -1.74 -19.64 -3.05
N GLN A 39 -1.92 -20.50 -2.05
CA GLN A 39 -2.04 -20.07 -0.66
C GLN A 39 -0.78 -19.37 -0.17
N ALA A 40 0.41 -19.92 -0.46
CA ALA A 40 1.68 -19.34 -0.07
C ALA A 40 1.94 -18.01 -0.78
N LEU A 41 1.62 -17.92 -2.06
CA LEU A 41 1.71 -16.69 -2.86
C LEU A 41 0.85 -15.58 -2.24
N LEU A 42 -0.43 -15.84 -2.03
CA LEU A 42 -1.37 -14.86 -1.47
C LEU A 42 -1.02 -14.48 -0.04
N GLN A 43 -0.56 -15.42 0.77
CA GLN A 43 -0.05 -15.15 2.11
C GLN A 43 1.13 -14.19 2.09
N THR A 44 2.09 -14.42 1.19
CA THR A 44 3.28 -13.58 1.05
C THR A 44 2.91 -12.18 0.56
N VAL A 45 2.10 -12.08 -0.48
CA VAL A 45 1.67 -10.80 -1.05
C VAL A 45 0.88 -9.99 -0.03
N GLY A 46 -0.08 -10.60 0.68
CA GLY A 46 -0.83 -9.94 1.73
C GLY A 46 0.04 -9.47 2.92
N LEU A 47 1.17 -10.14 3.18
CA LEU A 47 2.09 -9.72 4.23
C LEU A 47 2.90 -8.46 3.86
N VAL A 48 3.21 -8.29 2.57
CA VAL A 48 4.12 -7.23 2.09
C VAL A 48 3.43 -6.14 1.27
N HIS A 49 2.11 -6.17 1.10
CA HIS A 49 1.39 -5.27 0.19
C HIS A 49 1.51 -3.78 0.58
N ASP A 50 1.70 -3.49 1.86
CA ASP A 50 1.70 -2.14 2.45
C ASP A 50 3.08 -1.62 2.87
N LEU A 51 4.19 -2.29 2.49
CA LEU A 51 5.55 -1.85 2.87
C LEU A 51 5.93 -0.50 2.26
N GLY A 52 5.25 -0.08 1.20
CA GLY A 52 5.52 1.18 0.51
C GLY A 52 4.80 2.40 1.08
N ASN A 53 3.92 2.22 2.06
CA ASN A 53 3.23 3.33 2.69
C ASN A 53 4.22 4.24 3.44
N PRO A 54 4.26 5.55 3.12
CA PRO A 54 5.12 6.49 3.81
C PRO A 54 4.63 6.74 5.25
N PRO A 55 5.40 7.46 6.08
CA PRO A 55 4.89 7.94 7.36
C PRO A 55 3.53 8.61 7.21
N PHE A 56 2.63 8.37 8.14
CA PHE A 56 1.25 8.85 8.15
C PHE A 56 0.37 8.31 7.01
N GLY A 57 0.78 7.20 6.37
CA GLY A 57 -0.03 6.43 5.41
C GLY A 57 -0.46 7.22 4.18
N HIS A 58 -1.71 7.06 3.75
CA HIS A 58 -2.25 7.73 2.55
C HIS A 58 -2.23 9.26 2.65
N TYR A 59 -2.35 9.82 3.86
CA TYR A 59 -2.19 11.26 4.03
C TYR A 59 -0.75 11.70 3.73
N GLY A 60 0.24 10.90 4.16
CA GLY A 60 1.64 11.10 3.83
C GLY A 60 1.93 11.06 2.33
N GLU A 61 1.29 10.15 1.58
CA GLU A 61 1.35 10.12 0.11
C GLU A 61 0.90 11.46 -0.49
N ALA A 62 -0.28 11.93 -0.05
CA ALA A 62 -0.84 13.20 -0.52
C ALA A 62 0.07 14.39 -0.19
N VAL A 63 0.70 14.41 0.98
CA VAL A 63 1.64 15.48 1.36
C VAL A 63 2.87 15.46 0.46
N ILE A 64 3.48 14.29 0.21
CA ILE A 64 4.64 14.17 -0.69
C ILE A 64 4.27 14.67 -2.10
N GLY A 65 3.19 14.17 -2.67
CA GLY A 65 2.75 14.55 -4.02
C GLY A 65 2.42 16.05 -4.16
N ASN A 66 1.70 16.61 -3.19
CA ASN A 66 1.35 18.04 -3.17
C ASN A 66 2.59 18.92 -3.00
N TRP A 67 3.55 18.50 -2.16
CA TRP A 67 4.81 19.20 -1.98
C TRP A 67 5.58 19.29 -3.29
N PHE A 68 5.76 18.17 -4.01
CA PHE A 68 6.43 18.16 -5.31
C PHE A 68 5.65 18.94 -6.37
N SER A 69 4.33 18.87 -6.38
CA SER A 69 3.50 19.65 -7.29
C SER A 69 3.73 21.15 -7.13
N LYS A 70 3.84 21.63 -5.89
CA LYS A 70 4.16 23.01 -5.60
C LYS A 70 5.62 23.31 -5.96
N TRP A 71 6.57 22.48 -5.55
CA TRP A 71 7.99 22.69 -5.78
C TRP A 71 8.34 22.82 -7.26
N PHE A 72 7.79 21.97 -8.13
CA PHE A 72 8.01 22.05 -9.58
C PHE A 72 7.42 23.31 -10.23
N LEU A 73 6.46 23.96 -9.61
CA LEU A 73 5.90 25.25 -10.09
C LEU A 73 6.71 26.45 -9.60
N GLU A 74 7.40 26.32 -8.50
CA GLU A 74 8.16 27.37 -7.83
C GLU A 74 9.68 27.13 -7.96
N ASP A 75 10.35 26.81 -6.88
CA ASP A 75 11.82 26.69 -6.77
C ASP A 75 12.40 25.58 -7.67
N GLY A 76 11.65 24.51 -7.89
CA GLY A 76 12.04 23.37 -8.73
C GLY A 76 11.86 23.59 -10.22
N SER A 77 11.22 24.67 -10.64
CA SER A 77 10.92 24.93 -12.06
C SER A 77 12.17 25.02 -12.94
N ALA A 78 13.26 25.57 -12.40
CA ALA A 78 14.54 25.66 -13.10
C ALA A 78 15.19 24.28 -13.36
N TYR A 79 14.83 23.28 -12.56
CA TYR A 79 15.38 21.93 -12.64
C TYR A 79 14.50 20.97 -13.47
N ALA A 80 13.25 21.33 -13.73
CA ALA A 80 12.27 20.46 -14.40
C ALA A 80 12.76 20.00 -15.78
N SER A 81 13.50 20.84 -16.52
CA SER A 81 14.03 20.51 -17.85
C SER A 81 15.06 19.36 -17.86
N SER A 82 15.57 18.95 -16.71
CA SER A 82 16.50 17.82 -16.57
C SER A 82 15.81 16.50 -16.20
N LEU A 83 14.47 16.49 -16.12
CA LEU A 83 13.65 15.33 -15.86
C LEU A 83 12.75 15.04 -17.05
N THR A 84 12.33 13.78 -17.20
CA THR A 84 11.26 13.43 -18.15
C THR A 84 9.89 13.81 -17.57
N ASP A 85 8.89 13.98 -18.45
CA ASP A 85 7.52 14.24 -18.00
C ASP A 85 7.02 13.12 -17.08
N GLN A 86 7.38 11.88 -17.37
CA GLN A 86 7.04 10.73 -16.51
C GLN A 86 7.66 10.87 -15.13
N GLN A 87 8.92 11.22 -15.02
CA GLN A 87 9.60 11.41 -13.73
C GLN A 87 8.96 12.54 -12.91
N ILE A 88 8.58 13.63 -13.54
CA ILE A 88 7.90 14.75 -12.88
C ILE A 88 6.53 14.30 -12.33
N GLU A 89 5.72 13.64 -13.16
CA GLU A 89 4.40 13.17 -12.75
C GLU A 89 4.46 12.08 -11.67
N GLU A 90 5.50 11.23 -11.66
CA GLU A 90 5.73 10.24 -10.60
C GLU A 90 5.97 10.87 -9.21
N PHE A 91 6.66 12.01 -9.14
CA PHE A 91 6.82 12.74 -7.88
C PHE A 91 5.53 13.44 -7.47
N LYS A 92 4.79 14.05 -8.41
CA LYS A 92 3.52 14.73 -8.13
C LYS A 92 2.41 13.77 -7.70
N HIS A 93 2.47 12.54 -8.19
CA HIS A 93 1.51 11.47 -7.91
C HIS A 93 2.14 10.32 -7.13
N TYR A 94 2.94 10.68 -6.09
CA TYR A 94 3.56 9.66 -5.25
C TYR A 94 2.50 8.66 -4.73
N ASP A 95 2.78 7.35 -4.85
CA ASP A 95 1.87 6.27 -4.46
C ASP A 95 2.64 5.14 -3.75
N GLY A 96 2.15 4.75 -2.56
CA GLY A 96 2.77 3.71 -1.73
C GLY A 96 2.78 2.34 -2.40
N ASN A 97 1.80 2.02 -3.24
CA ASN A 97 1.80 0.73 -3.97
C ASN A 97 2.97 0.66 -4.96
N VAL A 98 3.29 1.78 -5.61
CA VAL A 98 4.44 1.87 -6.53
C VAL A 98 5.76 1.78 -5.75
N GLN A 99 5.83 2.50 -4.63
CA GLN A 99 6.98 2.44 -3.73
C GLN A 99 7.16 1.04 -3.14
N ASN A 100 6.07 0.32 -2.87
CA ASN A 100 6.12 -1.07 -2.41
C ASN A 100 6.87 -1.98 -3.39
N LEU A 101 6.53 -1.91 -4.68
CA LEU A 101 7.24 -2.68 -5.70
C LEU A 101 8.75 -2.34 -5.70
N ARG A 102 9.10 -1.07 -5.58
CA ARG A 102 10.48 -0.62 -5.50
C ARG A 102 11.19 -1.13 -4.24
N ILE A 103 10.53 -1.11 -3.08
CA ILE A 103 11.08 -1.64 -1.83
C ILE A 103 11.41 -3.12 -1.99
N VAL A 104 10.47 -3.94 -2.41
CA VAL A 104 10.68 -5.39 -2.47
C VAL A 104 11.62 -5.82 -3.59
N SER A 105 11.74 -5.04 -4.66
CA SER A 105 12.60 -5.37 -5.81
C SER A 105 14.02 -4.80 -5.72
N LYS A 106 14.23 -3.72 -4.96
CA LYS A 106 15.53 -3.02 -4.89
C LYS A 106 15.95 -2.60 -3.49
N LEU A 107 15.05 -1.92 -2.72
CA LEU A 107 15.47 -1.24 -1.49
C LEU A 107 15.67 -2.21 -0.33
N GLN A 108 15.02 -3.35 -0.35
CA GLN A 108 15.23 -4.44 0.64
C GLN A 108 16.50 -5.21 0.27
N THR A 109 17.66 -4.62 0.51
CA THR A 109 18.95 -5.21 0.15
C THR A 109 19.28 -6.39 1.07
N MET A 110 19.43 -7.57 0.48
CA MET A 110 19.95 -8.75 1.18
C MET A 110 21.40 -9.05 0.74
N ASN A 111 21.59 -9.69 -0.40
CA ASN A 111 22.92 -10.08 -0.88
C ASN A 111 23.18 -9.70 -2.33
N ASP A 112 22.15 -9.26 -3.05
CA ASP A 112 22.21 -8.97 -4.48
C ASP A 112 21.25 -7.83 -4.90
N ARG A 113 21.14 -7.60 -6.21
CA ARG A 113 20.32 -6.54 -6.81
C ARG A 113 18.81 -6.81 -6.79
N TYR A 114 18.37 -7.99 -6.33
CA TYR A 114 16.98 -8.42 -6.47
C TYR A 114 16.11 -8.08 -5.26
N GLY A 115 16.58 -7.23 -4.37
CA GLY A 115 15.85 -6.81 -3.18
C GLY A 115 15.49 -7.99 -2.29
N ALA A 116 14.20 -8.21 -2.02
CA ALA A 116 13.71 -9.37 -1.27
C ALA A 116 13.75 -10.68 -2.06
N ASN A 117 14.22 -10.65 -3.30
CA ASN A 117 14.36 -11.80 -4.19
C ASN A 117 13.07 -12.59 -4.41
N PHE A 118 11.97 -11.88 -4.58
CA PHE A 118 10.67 -12.49 -4.89
C PHE A 118 10.62 -13.02 -6.33
N THR A 119 9.80 -14.05 -6.54
CA THR A 119 9.52 -14.54 -7.89
C THR A 119 8.78 -13.50 -8.72
N TYR A 120 8.92 -13.55 -10.05
CA TYR A 120 8.14 -12.69 -10.94
C TYR A 120 6.63 -12.81 -10.73
N GLY A 121 6.13 -14.02 -10.43
CA GLY A 121 4.72 -14.22 -10.10
C GLY A 121 4.30 -13.48 -8.82
N THR A 122 5.13 -13.47 -7.78
CA THR A 122 4.87 -12.72 -6.54
C THR A 122 4.87 -11.23 -6.80
N MET A 123 5.86 -10.72 -7.56
CA MET A 123 5.92 -9.30 -7.93
C MET A 123 4.75 -8.87 -8.82
N ALA A 124 4.33 -9.71 -9.76
CA ALA A 124 3.15 -9.46 -10.59
C ALA A 124 1.88 -9.25 -9.76
N CYS A 125 1.73 -10.00 -8.66
CA CYS A 125 0.58 -9.87 -7.76
C CYS A 125 0.55 -8.55 -6.99
N LEU A 126 1.70 -7.90 -6.79
CA LEU A 126 1.82 -6.60 -6.13
C LEU A 126 1.49 -5.42 -7.05
N ILE A 127 1.44 -5.63 -8.38
CA ILE A 127 1.11 -4.58 -9.34
C ILE A 127 -0.40 -4.38 -9.37
N LYS A 128 -0.87 -3.42 -8.61
CA LYS A 128 -2.29 -3.06 -8.51
C LYS A 128 -2.82 -2.40 -9.78
N TYR A 129 -1.99 -1.55 -10.39
CA TYR A 129 -2.32 -0.78 -11.59
C TYR A 129 -1.29 -1.07 -12.69
N PRO A 130 -1.59 -1.94 -13.66
CA PRO A 130 -0.61 -2.39 -14.66
C PRO A 130 -0.40 -1.36 -15.79
N TRP A 131 -0.04 -0.12 -15.44
CA TRP A 131 0.27 0.99 -16.34
C TRP A 131 1.18 2.01 -15.66
N ASN A 132 1.86 2.86 -16.44
CA ASN A 132 2.66 3.96 -15.93
C ASN A 132 1.81 5.22 -15.63
N VAL A 133 2.42 6.24 -15.04
CA VAL A 133 1.73 7.46 -14.60
C VAL A 133 1.18 8.32 -15.76
N LEU A 134 1.77 8.25 -16.95
CA LEU A 134 1.32 9.00 -18.14
C LEU A 134 0.20 8.30 -18.92
N ASP A 135 -0.12 7.06 -18.55
CA ASP A 135 -1.18 6.31 -19.22
C ASP A 135 -2.56 6.94 -18.94
N SER A 136 -3.42 6.94 -19.96
CA SER A 136 -4.79 7.45 -19.83
C SER A 136 -5.61 6.73 -18.75
N SER A 137 -5.23 5.51 -18.40
CA SER A 137 -5.83 4.72 -17.31
C SER A 137 -5.39 5.18 -15.93
N ALA A 138 -4.31 5.98 -15.81
CA ALA A 138 -3.77 6.50 -14.56
C ALA A 138 -4.64 7.62 -13.95
N SER A 139 -5.97 7.46 -14.02
CA SER A 139 -6.91 8.42 -13.45
C SER A 139 -6.62 8.66 -11.96
N LYS A 140 -6.65 9.93 -11.54
CA LYS A 140 -6.35 10.35 -10.16
C LYS A 140 -4.92 9.97 -9.70
N GLY A 141 -3.96 9.84 -10.64
CA GLY A 141 -2.56 9.54 -10.32
C GLY A 141 -2.30 8.12 -9.84
N LYS A 142 -3.21 7.16 -10.08
CA LYS A 142 -3.00 5.75 -9.71
C LYS A 142 -2.33 4.98 -10.84
N TYR A 143 -1.11 4.48 -10.59
CA TYR A 143 -0.25 3.74 -11.51
C TYR A 143 0.52 2.64 -10.77
N GLY A 144 1.30 1.80 -11.45
CA GLY A 144 1.83 0.58 -10.86
C GLY A 144 3.33 0.50 -10.68
N TYR A 145 4.12 1.36 -11.33
CA TYR A 145 5.57 1.31 -11.27
C TYR A 145 6.21 2.64 -11.69
N PHE A 146 7.41 2.93 -11.15
CA PHE A 146 8.23 4.05 -11.60
C PHE A 146 8.97 3.72 -12.89
N GLU A 147 9.35 4.74 -13.64
CA GLU A 147 10.19 4.61 -14.85
C GLU A 147 11.46 3.79 -14.57
N SER A 148 12.04 3.97 -13.40
CA SER A 148 13.25 3.23 -12.97
C SER A 148 13.05 1.73 -12.79
N GLU A 149 11.81 1.24 -12.73
CA GLU A 149 11.43 -0.19 -12.64
C GLU A 149 10.86 -0.73 -13.97
N ALA A 150 10.82 0.06 -15.05
CA ALA A 150 10.21 -0.36 -16.33
C ALA A 150 10.81 -1.65 -16.91
N ASP A 151 12.12 -1.85 -16.79
CA ASP A 151 12.80 -3.08 -17.23
C ASP A 151 12.37 -4.29 -16.43
N LEU A 152 12.23 -4.12 -15.11
CA LEU A 152 11.68 -5.16 -14.24
C LEU A 152 10.26 -5.53 -14.65
N ILE A 153 9.42 -4.55 -14.98
CA ILE A 153 8.04 -4.79 -15.43
C ILE A 153 8.02 -5.58 -16.73
N ARG A 154 8.87 -5.23 -17.72
CA ARG A 154 9.00 -6.01 -18.96
C ARG A 154 9.37 -7.48 -18.69
N ASN A 155 10.29 -7.71 -17.76
CA ASN A 155 10.67 -9.05 -17.35
C ASN A 155 9.53 -9.79 -16.64
N ILE A 156 8.81 -9.13 -15.72
CA ILE A 156 7.63 -9.70 -15.06
C ILE A 156 6.59 -10.12 -16.11
N TYR A 157 6.24 -9.26 -17.04
CA TYR A 157 5.26 -9.54 -18.07
C TYR A 157 5.69 -10.71 -18.98
N SER A 158 6.94 -10.69 -19.44
CA SER A 158 7.50 -11.76 -20.27
C SER A 158 7.48 -13.13 -19.59
N LYS A 159 7.73 -13.18 -18.26
CA LYS A 159 7.83 -14.45 -17.52
C LYS A 159 6.50 -14.93 -16.96
N THR A 160 5.53 -14.06 -16.79
CA THR A 160 4.20 -14.42 -16.27
C THR A 160 3.11 -14.51 -17.34
N GLY A 161 3.40 -14.06 -18.56
CA GLY A 161 2.41 -14.02 -19.64
C GLY A 161 1.37 -12.93 -19.49
N ILE A 162 1.56 -11.97 -18.57
CA ILE A 162 0.72 -10.79 -18.39
C ILE A 162 1.18 -9.72 -19.39
N CYS A 163 0.32 -8.79 -19.70
CA CYS A 163 0.63 -7.63 -20.54
C CYS A 163 0.08 -6.34 -19.89
N ASP A 164 0.40 -5.20 -20.50
CA ASP A 164 -0.12 -3.91 -20.07
C ASP A 164 -1.65 -3.95 -19.93
N HIS A 165 -2.15 -3.23 -18.94
CA HIS A 165 -3.58 -3.14 -18.58
C HIS A 165 -4.22 -4.43 -18.06
N VAL A 166 -3.47 -5.54 -17.98
CA VAL A 166 -3.95 -6.81 -17.44
C VAL A 166 -3.41 -7.02 -16.03
N ARG A 167 -4.31 -7.09 -15.06
CA ARG A 167 -3.98 -7.39 -13.67
C ARG A 167 -3.78 -8.89 -13.49
N HIS A 168 -2.77 -9.28 -12.71
CA HIS A 168 -2.58 -10.68 -12.33
C HIS A 168 -3.81 -11.22 -11.58
N PRO A 169 -4.31 -12.45 -11.88
CA PRO A 169 -5.50 -12.99 -11.21
C PRO A 169 -5.46 -12.95 -9.68
N ALA A 170 -4.30 -13.24 -9.08
CA ALA A 170 -4.14 -13.21 -7.63
C ALA A 170 -4.16 -11.78 -7.05
N THR A 171 -3.91 -10.72 -7.83
CA THR A 171 -4.04 -9.33 -7.38
C THR A 171 -5.47 -9.00 -6.99
N PHE A 172 -6.46 -9.48 -7.74
CA PHE A 172 -7.87 -9.30 -7.38
C PHE A 172 -8.23 -9.94 -6.03
N ILE A 173 -7.62 -11.10 -5.73
CA ILE A 173 -7.85 -11.81 -4.46
C ILE A 173 -7.20 -11.07 -3.30
N MET A 174 -5.97 -10.59 -3.51
CA MET A 174 -5.23 -9.80 -2.51
C MET A 174 -5.96 -8.50 -2.18
N GLU A 175 -6.40 -7.75 -3.20
CA GLU A 175 -7.17 -6.52 -3.02
C GLU A 175 -8.46 -6.73 -2.24
N ALA A 176 -9.22 -7.81 -2.59
CA ALA A 176 -10.41 -8.15 -1.84
C ALA A 176 -10.08 -8.50 -0.38
N ALA A 177 -8.97 -9.19 -0.12
CA ALA A 177 -8.55 -9.50 1.25
C ALA A 177 -8.16 -8.24 2.05
N ASP A 178 -7.52 -7.27 1.39
CA ASP A 178 -7.19 -5.96 1.96
C ASP A 178 -8.46 -5.16 2.32
N ASP A 179 -9.36 -4.98 1.37
CA ASP A 179 -10.65 -4.30 1.57
C ASP A 179 -11.49 -4.96 2.68
N ILE A 180 -11.56 -6.28 2.72
CA ILE A 180 -12.30 -7.04 3.74
C ILE A 180 -11.70 -6.80 5.14
N THR A 181 -10.37 -6.79 5.22
CA THR A 181 -9.66 -6.52 6.47
C THR A 181 -9.92 -5.10 6.94
N TYR A 182 -9.70 -4.13 6.05
CA TYR A 182 -9.89 -2.71 6.30
C TYR A 182 -11.32 -2.42 6.81
N ILE A 183 -12.36 -2.87 6.10
CA ILE A 183 -13.76 -2.68 6.50
C ILE A 183 -14.01 -3.24 7.90
N GLY A 184 -13.52 -4.45 8.16
CA GLY A 184 -13.78 -5.12 9.44
C GLY A 184 -13.05 -4.49 10.62
N ASP A 185 -11.76 -4.24 10.45
CA ASP A 185 -10.90 -3.77 11.53
C ASP A 185 -11.21 -2.30 11.88
N ASP A 186 -11.46 -1.45 10.88
CA ASP A 186 -11.78 -0.04 11.11
C ASP A 186 -13.14 0.14 11.81
N ILE A 187 -14.15 -0.65 11.46
CA ILE A 187 -15.43 -0.64 12.19
C ILE A 187 -15.22 -1.08 13.64
N GLU A 188 -14.48 -2.16 13.88
CA GLU A 188 -14.23 -2.66 15.24
C GLU A 188 -13.46 -1.63 16.07
N ASP A 189 -12.38 -1.09 15.53
CA ASP A 189 -11.54 -0.10 16.22
C ASP A 189 -12.28 1.22 16.45
N GLY A 190 -13.00 1.72 15.45
CA GLY A 190 -13.78 2.95 15.56
C GLY A 190 -14.88 2.85 16.61
N ALA A 191 -15.58 1.72 16.69
CA ALA A 191 -16.59 1.49 17.70
C ALA A 191 -16.00 1.35 19.11
N LYS A 192 -14.88 0.61 19.27
CA LYS A 192 -14.20 0.46 20.57
C LYS A 192 -13.62 1.77 21.09
N LYS A 193 -13.12 2.62 20.20
CA LYS A 193 -12.61 3.97 20.55
C LYS A 193 -13.73 4.99 20.79
N GLY A 194 -14.98 4.62 20.51
CA GLY A 194 -16.14 5.50 20.68
C GLY A 194 -16.31 6.54 19.57
N TYR A 195 -15.58 6.41 18.46
CA TYR A 195 -15.77 7.27 17.28
C TYR A 195 -17.08 6.94 16.58
N ILE A 196 -17.36 5.63 16.39
CA ILE A 196 -18.58 5.16 15.78
C ILE A 196 -19.66 4.98 16.87
N PRO A 197 -20.79 5.69 16.81
CA PRO A 197 -21.96 5.46 17.67
C PRO A 197 -22.63 4.15 17.24
N TRP A 198 -22.08 3.03 17.68
CA TRP A 198 -22.36 1.68 17.18
C TRP A 198 -23.85 1.35 17.08
N GLU A 199 -24.60 1.58 18.15
CA GLU A 199 -26.03 1.21 18.18
C GLU A 199 -26.85 1.98 17.14
N GLN A 200 -26.45 3.22 16.82
CA GLN A 200 -27.07 4.01 15.77
C GLN A 200 -26.65 3.48 14.39
N ALA A 201 -25.34 3.38 14.12
CA ALA A 201 -24.81 2.92 12.84
C ALA A 201 -25.33 1.52 12.47
N TYR A 202 -25.33 0.58 13.43
CA TYR A 202 -25.85 -0.76 13.22
C TYR A 202 -27.37 -0.75 12.92
N ARG A 203 -28.15 0.07 13.61
CA ARG A 203 -29.60 0.20 13.37
C ARG A 203 -29.90 0.74 11.96
N GLU A 204 -29.15 1.74 11.52
CA GLU A 204 -29.29 2.32 10.18
C GLU A 204 -28.91 1.33 9.09
N LEU A 205 -27.79 0.64 9.25
CA LEU A 205 -27.35 -0.42 8.34
C LEU A 205 -28.39 -1.53 8.24
N ARG A 206 -28.89 -2.00 9.40
CA ARG A 206 -29.93 -3.03 9.46
C ARG A 206 -31.22 -2.59 8.79
N LYS A 207 -31.68 -1.35 9.02
CA LYS A 207 -32.89 -0.82 8.38
C LYS A 207 -32.79 -0.87 6.86
N LYS A 208 -31.60 -0.62 6.31
CA LYS A 208 -31.36 -0.61 4.86
C LYS A 208 -31.21 -2.01 4.25
N PHE A 209 -30.61 -2.94 4.98
CA PHE A 209 -30.17 -4.23 4.41
C PHE A 209 -30.79 -5.47 5.06
N SER A 210 -31.73 -5.36 6.01
CA SER A 210 -32.30 -6.53 6.70
C SER A 210 -33.03 -7.52 5.80
N LEU A 211 -33.53 -7.08 4.66
CA LEU A 211 -34.21 -7.96 3.71
C LEU A 211 -33.23 -8.75 2.83
N THR A 212 -32.14 -8.11 2.41
CA THR A 212 -31.12 -8.71 1.52
C THR A 212 -30.07 -9.51 2.29
N HIS A 213 -29.79 -9.14 3.54
CA HIS A 213 -28.78 -9.75 4.41
C HIS A 213 -29.40 -10.30 5.71
N SER A 214 -30.60 -10.88 5.62
CA SER A 214 -31.39 -11.34 6.78
C SER A 214 -30.62 -12.30 7.69
N GLU A 215 -29.91 -13.26 7.13
CA GLU A 215 -29.15 -14.26 7.88
C GLU A 215 -27.97 -13.63 8.65
N LEU A 216 -27.32 -12.62 8.08
CA LEU A 216 -26.24 -11.87 8.72
C LEU A 216 -26.76 -11.19 10.00
N PHE A 217 -27.83 -10.41 9.88
CA PHE A 217 -28.41 -9.69 11.02
C PHE A 217 -29.03 -10.63 12.05
N LYS A 218 -29.69 -11.70 11.61
CA LYS A 218 -30.20 -12.73 12.49
C LYS A 218 -29.10 -13.39 13.34
N SER A 219 -27.99 -13.73 12.72
CA SER A 219 -26.81 -14.27 13.41
C SER A 219 -26.27 -13.32 14.48
N CYS A 220 -26.24 -12.01 14.19
CA CYS A 220 -25.82 -10.99 15.15
C CYS A 220 -26.82 -10.88 16.33
N ASP A 221 -28.13 -10.92 16.07
CA ASP A 221 -29.17 -10.87 17.10
C ASP A 221 -29.11 -12.09 18.03
N GLU A 222 -28.94 -13.29 17.45
CA GLU A 222 -28.79 -14.53 18.21
C GLU A 222 -27.53 -14.53 19.10
N TYR A 223 -26.44 -13.92 18.62
CA TYR A 223 -25.25 -13.77 19.43
C TYR A 223 -25.44 -12.75 20.55
N GLU A 224 -26.11 -11.64 20.29
CA GLU A 224 -26.40 -10.63 21.32
C GLU A 224 -27.18 -11.21 22.49
N GLN A 225 -28.15 -12.09 22.24
CA GLN A 225 -28.92 -12.78 23.29
C GLN A 225 -28.06 -13.73 24.15
N LYS A 226 -26.89 -14.18 23.62
CA LYS A 226 -25.96 -15.08 24.33
C LYS A 226 -24.87 -14.32 25.12
N ILE A 227 -24.78 -13.02 24.96
CA ILE A 227 -23.81 -12.20 25.71
C ILE A 227 -24.21 -12.20 27.18
N LYS A 228 -23.26 -12.50 28.06
CA LYS A 228 -23.49 -12.53 29.50
C LYS A 228 -23.99 -11.19 30.03
N SER A 229 -25.00 -11.23 30.84
CA SER A 229 -25.68 -10.04 31.40
C SER A 229 -24.81 -9.27 32.40
N ASP A 230 -23.83 -9.91 33.02
CA ASP A 230 -22.95 -9.39 34.05
C ASP A 230 -21.67 -8.71 33.50
N LEU A 231 -21.45 -8.71 32.16
CA LEU A 231 -20.36 -7.99 31.55
C LEU A 231 -20.54 -6.46 31.66
N GLU A 232 -19.43 -5.75 31.77
CA GLU A 232 -19.44 -4.31 31.70
C GLU A 232 -19.93 -3.80 30.33
N PRO A 233 -20.58 -2.62 30.26
CA PRO A 233 -21.12 -2.10 29.00
C PRO A 233 -20.10 -2.03 27.85
N ALA A 234 -18.86 -1.65 28.14
CA ALA A 234 -17.79 -1.58 27.15
C ALA A 234 -17.41 -2.97 26.59
N ASP A 235 -17.38 -3.99 27.45
CA ASP A 235 -17.08 -5.37 27.03
C ASP A 235 -18.23 -5.97 26.21
N LYS A 236 -19.48 -5.65 26.57
CA LYS A 236 -20.65 -6.02 25.76
C LYS A 236 -20.59 -5.42 24.38
N LEU A 237 -20.28 -4.12 24.28
CA LEU A 237 -20.10 -3.45 23.00
C LEU A 237 -18.99 -4.10 22.18
N ALA A 238 -17.83 -4.30 22.78
CA ALA A 238 -16.69 -4.92 22.10
C ALA A 238 -17.02 -6.34 21.60
N ALA A 239 -17.78 -7.12 22.36
CA ALA A 239 -18.22 -8.46 21.95
C ALA A 239 -19.19 -8.41 20.76
N LYS A 240 -20.19 -7.49 20.78
CA LYS A 240 -21.13 -7.30 19.66
C LYS A 240 -20.40 -6.89 18.37
N VAL A 241 -19.55 -5.87 18.44
CA VAL A 241 -18.84 -5.34 17.28
C VAL A 241 -17.89 -6.38 16.69
N ARG A 242 -17.14 -7.09 17.54
CA ARG A 242 -16.25 -8.17 17.09
C ARG A 242 -17.03 -9.30 16.40
N TYR A 243 -18.16 -9.67 16.93
CA TYR A 243 -18.99 -10.70 16.28
C TYR A 243 -19.51 -10.22 14.94
N PHE A 244 -20.03 -9.00 14.86
CA PHE A 244 -20.46 -8.38 13.60
C PHE A 244 -19.32 -8.38 12.58
N ARG A 245 -18.10 -7.91 12.96
CA ARG A 245 -16.93 -7.96 12.10
C ARG A 245 -16.69 -9.37 11.55
N ASN A 246 -16.71 -10.38 12.41
CA ASN A 246 -16.44 -11.76 11.97
C ASN A 246 -17.48 -12.26 10.96
N VAL A 247 -18.77 -11.94 11.20
CA VAL A 247 -19.86 -12.33 10.29
C VAL A 247 -19.75 -11.61 8.97
N VAL A 248 -19.49 -10.30 8.99
CA VAL A 248 -19.30 -9.48 7.77
C VAL A 248 -18.07 -9.95 6.98
N GLN A 249 -16.94 -10.17 7.63
CA GLN A 249 -15.74 -10.70 6.96
C GLN A 249 -16.01 -12.07 6.33
N GLY A 250 -16.71 -12.95 7.03
CA GLY A 250 -17.12 -14.26 6.48
C GLY A 250 -17.99 -14.12 5.23
N TYR A 251 -18.95 -13.20 5.24
CA TYR A 251 -19.81 -12.89 4.10
C TYR A 251 -19.00 -12.33 2.92
N LEU A 252 -18.17 -11.33 3.17
CA LEU A 252 -17.38 -10.68 2.11
C LEU A 252 -16.33 -11.62 1.49
N ILE A 253 -15.71 -12.50 2.29
CA ILE A 253 -14.83 -13.57 1.78
C ILE A 253 -15.59 -14.49 0.83
N GLN A 254 -16.80 -14.90 1.19
CA GLN A 254 -17.60 -15.77 0.34
C GLN A 254 -18.03 -15.04 -0.95
N LEU A 255 -18.47 -13.78 -0.83
CA LEU A 255 -18.82 -12.92 -1.97
C LEU A 255 -17.66 -12.81 -2.97
N ALA A 256 -16.45 -12.50 -2.49
CA ALA A 256 -15.27 -12.36 -3.34
C ALA A 256 -14.90 -13.69 -4.02
N VAL A 257 -14.96 -14.80 -3.30
CA VAL A 257 -14.68 -16.14 -3.87
C VAL A 257 -15.72 -16.50 -4.94
N ASP A 258 -16.99 -16.24 -4.70
CA ASP A 258 -18.07 -16.56 -5.65
C ASP A 258 -18.00 -15.65 -6.89
N THR A 259 -17.65 -14.36 -6.70
CA THR A 259 -17.40 -13.43 -7.81
C THR A 259 -16.21 -13.90 -8.65
N PHE A 260 -15.11 -14.33 -8.04
CA PHE A 260 -13.96 -14.88 -8.74
C PHE A 260 -14.34 -16.11 -9.56
N LYS A 261 -15.08 -17.06 -8.98
CA LYS A 261 -15.54 -18.28 -9.65
C LYS A 261 -16.44 -17.96 -10.84
N LYS A 262 -17.39 -17.05 -10.65
CA LYS A 262 -18.34 -16.64 -11.68
C LYS A 262 -17.64 -15.97 -12.86
N ASP A 263 -16.64 -15.15 -12.60
CA ASP A 263 -15.92 -14.35 -13.59
C ASP A 263 -14.55 -14.94 -14.00
N TYR A 264 -14.30 -16.20 -13.61
CA TYR A 264 -13.02 -16.89 -13.79
C TYR A 264 -12.46 -16.76 -15.22
N GLY A 265 -13.30 -17.00 -16.22
CA GLY A 265 -12.89 -16.94 -17.64
C GLY A 265 -12.41 -15.54 -18.05
N ASN A 266 -13.08 -14.48 -17.61
CA ASN A 266 -12.66 -13.10 -17.91
C ASN A 266 -11.39 -12.70 -17.12
N ILE A 267 -11.26 -13.15 -15.88
CA ILE A 267 -10.06 -12.92 -15.06
C ILE A 267 -8.85 -13.58 -15.75
N MET A 268 -8.94 -14.86 -16.10
CA MET A 268 -7.82 -15.61 -16.67
C MET A 268 -7.45 -15.18 -18.09
N THR A 269 -8.39 -14.60 -18.84
CA THR A 269 -8.14 -14.07 -20.19
C THR A 269 -7.82 -12.58 -20.23
N GLY A 270 -7.70 -11.92 -19.08
CA GLY A 270 -7.39 -10.48 -18.97
C GLY A 270 -8.54 -9.55 -19.39
N LYS A 271 -9.76 -10.08 -19.56
CA LYS A 271 -10.93 -9.30 -19.99
C LYS A 271 -11.63 -8.57 -18.82
N ARG A 272 -11.41 -9.01 -17.57
CA ARG A 272 -11.93 -8.30 -16.41
C ARG A 272 -11.19 -6.97 -16.25
N PRO A 273 -11.92 -5.82 -16.17
CA PRO A 273 -11.28 -4.53 -15.98
C PRO A 273 -10.44 -4.50 -14.70
N ALA A 274 -9.21 -3.98 -14.77
CA ALA A 274 -8.30 -3.94 -13.64
C ALA A 274 -8.86 -3.15 -12.43
N LYS A 275 -9.74 -2.19 -12.64
CA LYS A 275 -10.38 -1.39 -11.59
C LYS A 275 -11.65 -2.01 -10.98
N GLN A 276 -12.10 -3.15 -11.48
CA GLN A 276 -13.30 -3.82 -10.98
C GLN A 276 -12.89 -4.84 -9.92
N ASP A 277 -13.12 -4.54 -8.65
CA ASP A 277 -12.82 -5.45 -7.54
C ASP A 277 -13.78 -6.66 -7.44
N LEU A 278 -13.45 -7.63 -6.59
CA LEU A 278 -14.27 -8.83 -6.39
C LEU A 278 -15.48 -8.59 -5.48
N LEU A 279 -15.55 -7.47 -4.78
CA LEU A 279 -16.67 -7.12 -3.90
C LEU A 279 -17.78 -6.36 -4.63
N SER A 280 -17.53 -5.95 -5.88
CA SER A 280 -18.49 -5.18 -6.71
C SER A 280 -19.83 -5.89 -6.96
N SER A 281 -19.93 -7.19 -6.69
CA SER A 281 -21.19 -7.93 -6.80
C SER A 281 -22.26 -7.53 -5.76
N ASP A 282 -21.84 -6.87 -4.67
CA ASP A 282 -22.71 -6.28 -3.65
C ASP A 282 -22.20 -4.90 -3.23
N GLU A 283 -21.96 -4.05 -4.22
CA GLU A 283 -21.40 -2.71 -4.05
C GLU A 283 -22.17 -1.87 -3.03
N ALA A 284 -23.50 -1.95 -3.05
CA ALA A 284 -24.35 -1.16 -2.16
C ALA A 284 -24.13 -1.48 -0.67
N PHE A 285 -23.91 -2.73 -0.31
CA PHE A 285 -23.61 -3.12 1.08
C PHE A 285 -22.18 -2.78 1.45
N VAL A 286 -21.22 -3.05 0.57
CA VAL A 286 -19.81 -2.73 0.75
C VAL A 286 -19.60 -1.23 0.95
N GLU A 287 -20.20 -0.39 0.11
CA GLU A 287 -20.14 1.07 0.24
C GLU A 287 -20.82 1.59 1.51
N ALA A 288 -21.91 0.95 1.96
CA ALA A 288 -22.52 1.31 3.23
C ALA A 288 -21.61 0.98 4.43
N LEU A 289 -20.87 -0.13 4.38
CA LEU A 289 -19.89 -0.48 5.41
C LEU A 289 -18.71 0.51 5.41
N LYS A 290 -18.13 0.81 4.24
CA LYS A 290 -17.07 1.82 4.09
C LYS A 290 -17.55 3.21 4.52
N GLY A 291 -18.80 3.54 4.25
CA GLY A 291 -19.44 4.79 4.64
C GLY A 291 -19.44 5.04 6.15
N ILE A 292 -19.63 3.99 6.97
CA ILE A 292 -19.58 4.12 8.43
C ILE A 292 -18.22 4.61 8.90
N THR A 293 -17.14 4.04 8.41
CA THR A 293 -15.78 4.45 8.81
C THR A 293 -15.42 5.82 8.26
N HIS A 294 -15.81 6.11 7.03
CA HIS A 294 -15.59 7.43 6.43
C HIS A 294 -16.32 8.55 7.20
N GLU A 295 -17.56 8.33 7.60
CA GLU A 295 -18.37 9.33 8.31
C GLU A 295 -17.83 9.61 9.73
N TYR A 296 -17.49 8.55 10.46
CA TYR A 296 -17.22 8.67 11.90
C TYR A 296 -15.73 8.64 12.27
N CYS A 297 -14.88 7.91 11.52
CA CYS A 297 -13.48 7.75 11.90
C CYS A 297 -12.57 8.81 11.27
N PHE A 298 -12.71 9.07 9.96
CA PHE A 298 -11.77 9.97 9.27
C PHE A 298 -11.96 11.43 9.60
N SER A 299 -13.10 11.82 10.16
CA SER A 299 -13.38 13.19 10.58
C SER A 299 -13.18 13.41 12.09
N CYS A 300 -12.69 12.41 12.84
CA CYS A 300 -12.47 12.58 14.27
C CYS A 300 -11.23 13.43 14.54
N ARG A 301 -11.27 14.15 15.68
CA ARG A 301 -10.22 15.12 16.07
C ARG A 301 -8.83 14.49 16.10
N GLU A 302 -8.73 13.26 16.57
CA GLU A 302 -7.48 12.53 16.73
C GLU A 302 -6.80 12.24 15.39
N VAL A 303 -7.58 11.80 14.40
CA VAL A 303 -7.10 11.55 13.04
C VAL A 303 -6.69 12.86 12.38
N LEU A 304 -7.55 13.89 12.44
CA LEU A 304 -7.24 15.20 11.87
C LEU A 304 -5.98 15.83 12.50
N ALA A 305 -5.80 15.68 13.80
CA ALA A 305 -4.59 16.18 14.49
C ALA A 305 -3.32 15.44 14.01
N LEU A 306 -3.41 14.12 13.80
CA LEU A 306 -2.30 13.32 13.29
C LEU A 306 -1.95 13.70 11.85
N GLU A 307 -2.95 13.98 11.00
CA GLU A 307 -2.74 14.47 9.63
C GLU A 307 -2.02 15.82 9.63
N VAL A 308 -2.42 16.77 10.48
CA VAL A 308 -1.73 18.06 10.62
C VAL A 308 -0.27 17.86 11.03
N VAL A 309 0.01 16.96 11.97
CA VAL A 309 1.39 16.61 12.36
C VAL A 309 2.14 16.01 11.17
N GLY A 310 1.53 15.07 10.46
CA GLY A 310 2.11 14.43 9.27
C GLY A 310 2.47 15.45 8.18
N HIS A 311 1.60 16.43 7.94
CA HIS A 311 1.87 17.54 7.01
C HIS A 311 3.14 18.30 7.39
N HIS A 312 3.25 18.75 8.64
CA HIS A 312 4.41 19.52 9.10
C HIS A 312 5.69 18.70 9.06
N VAL A 313 5.64 17.44 9.47
CA VAL A 313 6.82 16.57 9.53
C VAL A 313 7.34 16.27 8.12
N ILE A 314 6.49 15.79 7.23
CA ILE A 314 6.92 15.40 5.87
C ILE A 314 7.35 16.62 5.06
N SER A 315 6.55 17.70 5.06
CA SER A 315 6.91 18.93 4.34
C SER A 315 8.22 19.50 4.87
N GLY A 316 8.40 19.59 6.18
CA GLY A 316 9.63 20.12 6.78
C GLY A 316 10.87 19.26 6.50
N LEU A 317 10.73 17.94 6.41
CA LEU A 317 11.82 17.07 5.97
C LEU A 317 12.14 17.30 4.48
N LEU A 318 11.14 17.41 3.61
CA LEU A 318 11.33 17.72 2.20
C LEU A 318 11.95 19.10 2.00
N ASP A 319 11.48 20.13 2.72
CA ASP A 319 12.03 21.49 2.72
C ASP A 319 13.51 21.52 3.15
N THR A 320 13.90 20.61 4.02
CA THR A 320 15.27 20.51 4.49
C THR A 320 16.18 19.78 3.52
N PHE A 321 15.76 18.60 3.03
CA PHE A 321 16.63 17.73 2.24
C PHE A 321 16.66 18.09 0.75
N VAL A 322 15.53 18.45 0.14
CA VAL A 322 15.46 18.65 -1.31
C VAL A 322 16.32 19.86 -1.75
N PRO A 323 16.12 21.09 -1.23
CA PRO A 323 16.94 22.23 -1.67
C PRO A 323 18.43 22.02 -1.45
N ALA A 324 18.79 21.37 -0.34
CA ALA A 324 20.18 21.13 0.00
C ALA A 324 20.88 20.14 -0.95
N LEU A 325 20.22 19.02 -1.28
CA LEU A 325 20.81 17.97 -2.10
C LEU A 325 20.76 18.27 -3.61
N VAL A 326 19.78 19.05 -4.08
CA VAL A 326 19.68 19.41 -5.50
C VAL A 326 20.60 20.57 -5.90
N SER A 327 21.10 21.36 -4.94
CA SER A 327 21.99 22.48 -5.20
C SER A 327 23.18 22.07 -6.06
N THR A 328 23.55 22.92 -7.01
CA THR A 328 24.73 22.72 -7.87
C THR A 328 26.05 22.77 -7.11
N ASP A 329 26.08 23.52 -6.01
CA ASP A 329 27.26 23.69 -5.15
C ASP A 329 27.31 22.69 -4.00
N ALA A 330 26.52 21.62 -4.09
CA ALA A 330 26.41 20.61 -3.04
C ALA A 330 27.70 19.81 -2.86
N ASP A 331 28.40 20.02 -1.75
CA ASP A 331 29.56 19.21 -1.36
C ASP A 331 29.11 18.04 -0.46
N PHE A 332 29.07 16.86 -1.04
CA PHE A 332 28.71 15.61 -0.37
C PHE A 332 29.91 14.88 0.26
N SER A 333 31.13 15.33 -0.06
CA SER A 333 32.37 14.62 0.29
C SER A 333 32.71 14.70 1.78
N SER A 334 32.22 15.74 2.45
CA SER A 334 32.60 16.03 3.83
C SER A 334 31.40 16.30 4.75
N PRO A 335 31.33 15.66 5.93
CA PRO A 335 30.33 15.99 6.95
C PRO A 335 30.52 17.39 7.58
N LYS A 336 31.52 18.16 7.14
CA LYS A 336 31.76 19.54 7.58
C LYS A 336 30.83 20.52 6.88
N SER A 337 30.46 20.29 5.61
CA SER A 337 29.46 21.09 4.90
C SER A 337 28.04 20.80 5.43
N TYR A 338 27.13 21.75 5.28
CA TYR A 338 25.71 21.55 5.66
C TYR A 338 25.07 20.42 4.83
N VAL A 339 25.30 20.42 3.53
CA VAL A 339 24.81 19.40 2.60
C VAL A 339 25.40 18.05 2.94
N GLY A 340 26.68 17.97 3.21
CA GLY A 340 27.33 16.74 3.63
C GLY A 340 26.72 16.18 4.92
N LYS A 341 26.44 17.04 5.92
CA LYS A 341 25.76 16.60 7.14
C LYS A 341 24.42 15.96 6.84
N LEU A 342 23.56 16.60 6.04
CA LEU A 342 22.26 16.05 5.65
C LEU A 342 22.41 14.74 4.87
N TYR A 343 23.33 14.67 3.92
CA TYR A 343 23.62 13.45 3.18
C TYR A 343 24.07 12.31 4.12
N TYR A 344 24.87 12.60 5.14
CA TYR A 344 25.31 11.60 6.13
C TYR A 344 24.17 11.09 7.02
N LEU A 345 23.11 11.87 7.24
CA LEU A 345 21.92 11.43 7.98
C LEU A 345 21.09 10.40 7.18
N ILE A 346 21.18 10.40 5.85
CA ILE A 346 20.49 9.39 5.03
C ILE A 346 21.10 8.01 5.34
N SER A 347 20.25 7.01 5.56
CA SER A 347 20.67 5.64 5.83
C SER A 347 21.64 5.11 4.76
N SER A 348 22.67 4.39 5.20
CA SER A 348 23.69 3.81 4.31
C SER A 348 23.09 2.88 3.26
N ASN A 349 22.02 2.18 3.58
CA ASN A 349 21.32 1.28 2.64
C ASN A 349 20.78 2.02 1.42
N PHE A 350 20.03 3.12 1.63
CA PHE A 350 19.50 3.93 0.53
C PHE A 350 20.63 4.54 -0.33
N LYS A 351 21.68 5.04 0.32
CA LYS A 351 22.87 5.56 -0.40
C LYS A 351 23.58 4.48 -1.20
N TYR A 352 23.68 3.28 -0.67
CA TYR A 352 24.31 2.16 -1.38
C TYR A 352 23.54 1.81 -2.65
N ILE A 353 22.20 1.68 -2.55
CA ILE A 353 21.34 1.37 -3.68
C ILE A 353 21.37 2.48 -4.74
N ALA A 354 21.28 3.75 -4.33
CA ALA A 354 21.31 4.88 -5.24
C ALA A 354 22.62 4.97 -6.04
N LYS A 355 23.72 4.44 -5.50
CA LYS A 355 25.03 4.39 -6.18
C LYS A 355 25.17 3.25 -7.19
N GLN A 356 24.32 2.23 -7.12
CA GLN A 356 24.46 1.06 -7.97
C GLN A 356 23.98 1.33 -9.39
N ASN A 357 24.83 1.01 -10.36
CA ASN A 357 24.51 0.95 -11.78
C ASN A 357 24.63 -0.49 -12.23
N TYR A 358 23.53 -1.12 -12.60
CA TYR A 358 23.51 -2.51 -13.03
C TYR A 358 23.71 -2.61 -14.55
N SER A 359 24.34 -3.70 -15.01
CA SER A 359 24.38 -4.01 -16.43
C SER A 359 23.01 -4.55 -16.87
N GLU A 360 22.60 -4.27 -18.12
CA GLU A 360 21.33 -4.74 -18.67
C GLU A 360 21.28 -6.27 -18.76
N ASP A 361 22.40 -6.91 -19.05
CA ASP A 361 22.49 -8.34 -19.37
C ASP A 361 22.99 -9.23 -18.22
N ASP A 362 23.51 -8.65 -17.16
CA ASP A 362 24.11 -9.41 -16.06
C ASP A 362 23.74 -8.83 -14.70
N SER A 363 23.62 -9.73 -13.70
CA SER A 363 23.37 -9.38 -12.29
C SER A 363 24.53 -8.63 -11.63
N SER A 364 25.66 -8.48 -12.32
CA SER A 364 26.83 -7.78 -11.81
C SER A 364 26.59 -6.26 -11.76
N ILE A 365 27.15 -5.63 -10.73
CA ILE A 365 27.24 -4.17 -10.64
C ILE A 365 28.20 -3.71 -11.72
N LYS A 366 27.68 -3.01 -12.75
CA LYS A 366 28.48 -2.48 -13.85
C LYS A 366 29.45 -1.39 -13.38
N SER A 367 28.97 -0.54 -12.47
CA SER A 367 29.78 0.52 -11.85
C SER A 367 29.09 1.03 -10.59
N ILE A 368 29.87 1.65 -9.72
CA ILE A 368 29.36 2.38 -8.56
C ILE A 368 29.45 3.86 -8.91
N LYS A 369 28.30 4.54 -9.02
CA LYS A 369 28.23 5.98 -9.20
C LYS A 369 28.84 6.71 -7.99
N LYS A 370 29.58 7.75 -8.21
CA LYS A 370 29.88 8.70 -7.15
C LYS A 370 28.65 9.59 -6.94
N VAL A 371 28.49 10.13 -5.75
CA VAL A 371 27.33 11.00 -5.45
C VAL A 371 27.36 12.29 -6.27
N GLU A 372 28.54 12.75 -6.65
CA GLU A 372 28.76 13.90 -7.52
C GLU A 372 28.20 13.68 -8.94
N ASP A 373 28.10 12.42 -9.37
CA ASP A 373 27.59 12.01 -10.68
C ASP A 373 26.06 11.75 -10.66
N PHE A 374 25.38 11.97 -9.52
CA PHE A 374 23.94 11.77 -9.41
C PHE A 374 23.19 12.79 -10.28
N THR A 375 22.29 12.26 -11.11
CA THR A 375 21.31 13.10 -11.80
C THR A 375 20.34 13.73 -10.80
N LEU A 376 19.60 14.74 -11.23
CA LEU A 376 18.52 15.28 -10.39
C LEU A 376 17.54 14.19 -9.96
N HIS A 377 17.15 13.30 -10.88
CA HIS A 377 16.27 12.18 -10.58
C HIS A 377 16.85 11.27 -9.49
N ASP A 378 18.16 10.92 -9.57
CA ASP A 378 18.81 10.09 -8.55
C ASP A 378 18.73 10.75 -7.15
N LYS A 379 18.96 12.08 -7.09
CA LYS A 379 18.93 12.86 -5.85
C LYS A 379 17.52 12.91 -5.24
N LEU A 380 16.53 13.26 -6.04
CA LEU A 380 15.14 13.34 -5.61
C LEU A 380 14.62 11.96 -5.18
N ARG A 381 14.94 10.92 -5.95
CA ARG A 381 14.55 9.54 -5.63
C ARG A 381 15.18 9.07 -4.32
N LEU A 382 16.46 9.36 -4.09
CA LEU A 382 17.13 9.03 -2.82
C LEU A 382 16.43 9.67 -1.62
N ILE A 383 16.03 10.95 -1.74
CA ILE A 383 15.34 11.67 -0.67
C ILE A 383 13.96 11.04 -0.42
N VAL A 384 13.20 10.78 -1.48
CA VAL A 384 11.87 10.19 -1.37
C VAL A 384 11.96 8.77 -0.80
N ASP A 385 12.88 7.93 -1.26
CA ASP A 385 13.10 6.59 -0.72
C ASP A 385 13.43 6.64 0.79
N PHE A 386 14.24 7.61 1.21
CA PHE A 386 14.62 7.79 2.61
C PHE A 386 13.42 8.24 3.47
N ILE A 387 12.71 9.29 3.04
CA ILE A 387 11.59 9.84 3.82
C ILE A 387 10.42 8.86 3.84
N SER A 388 10.07 8.26 2.70
CA SER A 388 8.95 7.30 2.63
C SER A 388 9.25 5.99 3.35
N GLY A 389 10.50 5.61 3.50
CA GLY A 389 10.93 4.43 4.23
C GLY A 389 10.96 4.59 5.76
N MET A 390 10.60 5.77 6.29
CA MET A 390 10.54 6.01 7.73
C MET A 390 9.25 5.48 8.35
N THR A 391 9.31 5.16 9.65
CA THR A 391 8.11 5.06 10.48
C THR A 391 7.66 6.45 10.93
N ASP A 392 6.39 6.61 11.33
CA ASP A 392 5.86 7.88 11.86
C ASP A 392 6.74 8.43 13.00
N SER A 393 7.10 7.54 13.93
CA SER A 393 7.93 7.93 15.10
C SER A 393 9.34 8.36 14.71
N TYR A 394 9.95 7.69 13.70
CA TYR A 394 11.28 8.06 13.22
C TYR A 394 11.24 9.40 12.47
N ALA A 395 10.27 9.58 11.56
CA ALA A 395 10.10 10.82 10.82
C ALA A 395 9.88 12.02 11.77
N MET A 396 9.00 11.85 12.77
CA MET A 396 8.76 12.87 13.79
C MET A 396 10.01 13.15 14.61
N GLY A 397 10.73 12.12 15.05
CA GLY A 397 11.98 12.27 15.82
C GLY A 397 13.04 13.04 15.04
N LEU A 398 13.29 12.65 13.79
CA LEU A 398 14.25 13.33 12.93
C LEU A 398 13.87 14.80 12.67
N TYR A 399 12.58 15.05 12.39
CA TYR A 399 12.09 16.43 12.23
C TYR A 399 12.31 17.28 13.48
N GLN A 400 12.03 16.75 14.68
CA GLN A 400 12.27 17.45 15.95
C GLN A 400 13.75 17.73 16.18
N GLU A 401 14.63 16.79 15.84
CA GLU A 401 16.09 16.97 15.93
C GLU A 401 16.58 18.05 14.98
N LEU A 402 16.17 18.03 13.72
CA LEU A 402 16.61 19.00 12.72
C LEU A 402 16.08 20.41 12.98
N THR A 403 14.92 20.54 13.62
CA THR A 403 14.33 21.83 13.99
C THR A 403 14.77 22.33 15.39
N GLY A 404 15.57 21.54 16.11
CA GLY A 404 16.05 21.90 17.46
C GLY A 404 15.00 21.81 18.57
N ILE A 405 13.82 21.22 18.29
CA ILE A 405 12.77 21.01 19.30
C ILE A 405 13.22 19.94 20.31
N LYS A 406 13.96 18.94 19.85
CA LYS A 406 14.49 17.87 20.69
C LYS A 406 15.98 17.71 20.41
N LEU A 407 16.81 18.01 21.42
CA LEU A 407 18.24 17.75 21.38
C LEU A 407 18.52 16.45 22.12
N HIS A 408 19.18 15.48 21.44
CA HIS A 408 19.76 14.35 22.14
C HIS A 408 21.05 14.82 22.85
N TYR A 409 20.97 15.03 24.15
CA TYR A 409 22.18 15.10 24.97
C TYR A 409 22.65 13.67 25.22
N HIS A 410 23.78 13.33 24.65
CA HIS A 410 24.53 12.10 24.99
C HIS A 410 25.29 12.27 26.30
#